data_aca1781d7d592a54cad785c0d4e6ac32
#
_entry.id   aca1781d7d592a54cad785c0d4e6ac32
#
_cell.length_a   1.000
_cell.length_b   1.000
_cell.length_c   1.000
_cell.angle_alpha   90.00
_cell.angle_beta   90.00
_cell.angle_gamma   90.00
#
_symmetry.space_group_name_H-M   'P 1'
#
loop_
_entity.id
_entity.type
_entity.pdbx_description
1 polymer ?
#
loop_
_entity_poly.entity_id
_entity_poly.type
_entity_poly.pdbx_seq_one_letter_code
_entity_poly.pdbx_strand_id
1 'polypeptide(L)'
;SPHFTDINGDGRPEIVCNSEGHFIYAEPNRHHPDQPWTVHRVTPKGSWQRFTHGMGVGDVNGDGRRDIMEKNGWWEQPASLEGDPQWAFHAFPFSPGGGAQMYAYDVDGDGDNDVITSLAAHGYGLCWYENQPKDGGITFVAHTFMNAKPEENRYGVKFSQLHAIDLVDMNRDGLLDIVTGKRFWAHGPRGDAEPNAAAVLYWFELRRTKKNGIDWVPHLIDDDSGIGTHVMATDMNADGW
;
A
#
# COMPACT_ATOMS: atom_id res chain seq x y z
N SER A 1 -6.81 -5.29 3.48
CA SER A 1 -5.86 -6.42 3.46
C SER A 1 -5.09 -6.46 4.77
N PRO A 2 -4.90 -7.60 5.42
CA PRO A 2 -4.06 -7.72 6.60
C PRO A 2 -2.58 -7.61 6.22
N HIS A 3 -1.77 -7.07 7.12
CA HIS A 3 -0.31 -7.08 7.04
C HIS A 3 0.24 -7.98 8.14
N PHE A 4 1.33 -8.70 7.83
CA PHE A 4 2.07 -9.50 8.81
C PHE A 4 3.47 -8.91 8.92
N THR A 5 3.68 -8.13 9.97
CA THR A 5 4.88 -7.30 10.13
C THR A 5 5.12 -6.99 11.60
N ASP A 6 6.38 -6.80 11.97
CA ASP A 6 6.76 -6.32 13.30
C ASP A 6 6.35 -4.85 13.44
N ILE A 7 5.19 -4.61 14.05
CA ILE A 7 4.67 -3.26 14.23
C ILE A 7 5.07 -2.65 15.57
N ASN A 8 5.35 -3.48 16.57
CA ASN A 8 5.68 -3.00 17.91
C ASN A 8 7.18 -2.87 18.17
N GLY A 9 8.03 -3.30 17.21
CA GLY A 9 9.49 -3.19 17.28
C GLY A 9 10.16 -4.26 18.14
N ASP A 10 9.50 -5.36 18.48
CA ASP A 10 10.06 -6.45 19.29
C ASP A 10 10.87 -7.49 18.49
N GLY A 11 10.97 -7.31 17.16
CA GLY A 11 11.63 -8.20 16.22
C GLY A 11 10.78 -9.38 15.77
N ARG A 12 9.48 -9.38 16.04
CA ARG A 12 8.54 -10.47 15.72
C ARG A 12 7.29 -9.91 15.07
N PRO A 13 6.76 -10.57 14.03
CA PRO A 13 5.62 -10.02 13.31
C PRO A 13 4.28 -10.25 14.03
N GLU A 14 3.42 -9.26 13.94
CA GLU A 14 2.00 -9.24 14.29
C GLU A 14 1.12 -9.21 13.05
N ILE A 15 -0.17 -9.53 13.22
CA ILE A 15 -1.19 -9.24 12.21
C ILE A 15 -1.74 -7.85 12.46
N VAL A 16 -1.61 -6.96 11.46
CA VAL A 16 -2.22 -5.64 11.45
C VAL A 16 -3.40 -5.66 10.48
N CYS A 17 -4.59 -5.28 10.96
CA CYS A 17 -5.80 -5.28 10.13
C CYS A 17 -6.87 -4.35 10.72
N ASN A 18 -8.03 -4.29 10.08
CA ASN A 18 -9.22 -3.69 10.68
C ASN A 18 -10.14 -4.78 11.25
N SER A 19 -10.69 -4.52 12.42
CA SER A 19 -11.64 -5.39 13.10
C SER A 19 -12.62 -4.56 13.94
N GLU A 20 -13.91 -4.92 13.89
CA GLU A 20 -14.97 -4.31 14.73
C GLU A 20 -15.05 -2.76 14.64
N GLY A 21 -14.59 -2.19 13.54
CA GLY A 21 -14.56 -0.74 13.34
C GLY A 21 -13.31 -0.05 13.90
N HIS A 22 -12.24 -0.79 14.15
CA HIS A 22 -10.94 -0.27 14.57
C HIS A 22 -9.85 -0.74 13.63
N PHE A 23 -8.75 0.01 13.47
CA PHE A 23 -7.49 -0.61 13.14
C PHE A 23 -6.91 -1.22 14.42
N ILE A 24 -6.36 -2.41 14.26
CA ILE A 24 -5.80 -3.21 15.34
C ILE A 24 -4.47 -3.82 14.90
N TYR A 25 -3.64 -4.19 15.87
CA TYR A 25 -2.68 -5.25 15.69
C TYR A 25 -2.94 -6.38 16.68
N ALA A 26 -2.58 -7.59 16.29
CA ALA A 26 -2.80 -8.78 17.11
C ALA A 26 -1.50 -9.56 17.26
N GLU A 27 -1.12 -9.79 18.52
CA GLU A 27 0.06 -10.55 18.91
C GLU A 27 -0.30 -12.01 19.21
N PRO A 28 0.45 -12.98 18.65
CA PRO A 28 0.27 -14.38 19.00
C PRO A 28 0.71 -14.64 20.44
N ASN A 29 -0.06 -15.45 21.19
CA ASN A 29 0.42 -15.97 22.45
C ASN A 29 1.51 -17.03 22.21
N ARG A 30 2.76 -16.64 22.25
CA ARG A 30 3.91 -17.47 21.88
C ARG A 30 4.21 -18.58 22.89
N HIS A 31 3.74 -18.45 24.14
CA HIS A 31 3.88 -19.47 25.17
C HIS A 31 2.72 -20.47 25.15
N HIS A 32 1.57 -20.03 24.65
CA HIS A 32 0.35 -20.81 24.55
C HIS A 32 -0.29 -20.57 23.17
N PRO A 33 0.24 -21.15 22.08
CA PRO A 33 -0.21 -20.88 20.71
C PRO A 33 -1.64 -21.38 20.41
N ASP A 34 -2.21 -22.19 21.29
CA ASP A 34 -3.59 -22.63 21.29
C ASP A 34 -4.58 -21.61 21.90
N GLN A 35 -4.08 -20.56 22.53
CA GLN A 35 -4.89 -19.49 23.09
C GLN A 35 -5.15 -18.37 22.06
N PRO A 36 -6.27 -17.63 22.22
CA PRO A 36 -6.52 -16.45 21.41
C PRO A 36 -5.36 -15.45 21.48
N TRP A 37 -5.13 -14.77 20.36
CA TRP A 37 -4.15 -13.70 20.27
C TRP A 37 -4.58 -12.48 21.08
N THR A 38 -3.62 -11.71 21.59
CA THR A 38 -3.90 -10.43 22.23
C THR A 38 -4.18 -9.39 21.16
N VAL A 39 -5.30 -8.67 21.28
CA VAL A 39 -5.73 -7.66 20.32
C VAL A 39 -5.55 -6.27 20.92
N HIS A 40 -4.79 -5.43 20.22
CA HIS A 40 -4.51 -4.03 20.56
C HIS A 40 -5.27 -3.10 19.61
N ARG A 41 -6.11 -2.22 20.16
CA ARG A 41 -6.89 -1.26 19.37
C ARG A 41 -6.11 0.04 19.21
N VAL A 42 -5.74 0.34 17.97
CA VAL A 42 -4.94 1.51 17.60
C VAL A 42 -5.78 2.78 17.50
N THR A 43 -7.01 2.65 16.97
CA THR A 43 -7.86 3.79 16.63
C THR A 43 -9.14 3.85 17.46
N PRO A 44 -9.79 5.01 17.57
CA PRO A 44 -11.20 5.09 17.96
C PRO A 44 -12.06 4.23 17.03
N LYS A 45 -13.27 3.89 17.47
CA LYS A 45 -14.21 3.16 16.61
C LYS A 45 -14.66 4.05 15.44
N GLY A 46 -14.43 3.57 14.23
CA GLY A 46 -14.82 4.21 12.97
C GLY A 46 -15.72 3.33 12.12
N SER A 47 -15.80 3.66 10.84
CA SER A 47 -16.62 2.95 9.85
C SER A 47 -15.89 1.82 9.12
N TRP A 48 -14.67 1.47 9.54
CA TRP A 48 -13.89 0.41 8.91
C TRP A 48 -14.55 -0.95 9.12
N GLN A 49 -14.65 -1.70 8.04
CA GLN A 49 -15.34 -2.99 8.00
C GLN A 49 -14.63 -3.91 6.99
N ARG A 50 -15.05 -5.18 6.91
CA ARG A 50 -14.39 -6.23 6.10
C ARG A 50 -14.16 -5.90 4.62
N PHE A 51 -14.85 -4.90 4.08
CA PHE A 51 -14.69 -4.43 2.71
C PHE A 51 -13.99 -3.07 2.62
N THR A 52 -13.38 -2.60 3.70
CA THR A 52 -12.56 -1.38 3.66
C THR A 52 -11.34 -1.60 2.78
N HIS A 53 -11.11 -0.69 1.86
CA HIS A 53 -10.00 -0.68 0.93
C HIS A 53 -8.97 0.39 1.32
N GLY A 54 -7.70 0.11 1.00
CA GLY A 54 -6.57 1.00 1.28
C GLY A 54 -6.11 0.89 2.73
N MET A 55 -5.01 0.16 2.92
CA MET A 55 -4.33 0.05 4.21
C MET A 55 -2.86 -0.27 3.95
N GLY A 56 -2.00 0.25 4.79
CA GLY A 56 -0.58 -0.04 4.78
C GLY A 56 0.04 0.12 6.16
N VAL A 57 1.25 -0.39 6.30
CA VAL A 57 2.09 -0.26 7.50
C VAL A 57 3.48 0.17 7.07
N GLY A 58 3.99 1.24 7.64
CA GLY A 58 5.34 1.74 7.36
C GLY A 58 5.65 3.00 8.15
N ASP A 59 6.91 3.37 8.24
CA ASP A 59 7.36 4.59 8.90
C ASP A 59 7.13 5.78 7.95
N VAL A 60 6.08 6.54 8.20
CA VAL A 60 5.66 7.65 7.31
C VAL A 60 6.42 8.94 7.63
N ASN A 61 6.76 9.16 8.89
CA ASN A 61 7.37 10.41 9.36
C ASN A 61 8.88 10.32 9.62
N GLY A 62 9.50 9.15 9.38
CA GLY A 62 10.94 8.94 9.52
C GLY A 62 11.43 8.83 10.97
N ASP A 63 10.54 8.52 11.93
CA ASP A 63 10.87 8.44 13.34
C ASP A 63 11.33 7.04 13.81
N GLY A 64 11.37 6.08 12.90
CA GLY A 64 11.77 4.69 13.13
C GLY A 64 10.66 3.78 13.65
N ARG A 65 9.46 4.29 13.87
CA ARG A 65 8.28 3.51 14.25
C ARG A 65 7.37 3.27 13.05
N ARG A 66 6.59 2.20 13.09
CA ARG A 66 5.70 1.85 11.98
C ARG A 66 4.30 2.40 12.19
N ASP A 67 3.88 3.27 11.32
CA ASP A 67 2.56 3.88 11.28
C ASP A 67 1.57 2.99 10.53
N ILE A 68 0.28 3.25 10.70
CA ILE A 68 -0.79 2.65 9.89
C ILE A 68 -1.34 3.69 8.94
N MET A 69 -1.20 3.44 7.65
CA MET A 69 -1.78 4.24 6.58
C MET A 69 -3.20 3.77 6.24
N GLU A 70 -4.07 4.71 5.93
CA GLU A 70 -5.41 4.44 5.40
C GLU A 70 -5.78 5.50 4.33
N LYS A 71 -6.87 5.28 3.62
CA LYS A 71 -7.27 6.11 2.46
C LYS A 71 -7.41 7.61 2.73
N ASN A 72 -7.68 8.02 3.98
CA ASN A 72 -7.90 9.42 4.36
C ASN A 72 -6.76 10.01 5.20
N GLY A 73 -5.67 9.26 5.42
CA GLY A 73 -4.53 9.72 6.22
C GLY A 73 -3.71 8.57 6.79
N TRP A 74 -3.06 8.86 7.91
CA TRP A 74 -2.24 7.88 8.60
C TRP A 74 -2.31 8.07 10.11
N TRP A 75 -2.07 7.00 10.84
CA TRP A 75 -2.10 6.92 12.29
C TRP A 75 -0.66 6.77 12.77
N GLU A 76 -0.14 7.81 13.40
CA GLU A 76 1.21 7.87 13.93
C GLU A 76 1.36 6.99 15.17
N GLN A 77 2.34 6.09 15.14
CA GLN A 77 2.65 5.25 16.29
C GLN A 77 3.26 6.09 17.42
N PRO A 78 2.70 6.06 18.64
CA PRO A 78 3.27 6.77 19.78
C PRO A 78 4.59 6.13 20.23
N ALA A 79 5.41 6.89 20.95
CA ALA A 79 6.70 6.44 21.47
C ALA A 79 6.60 5.28 22.48
N SER A 80 5.44 5.04 23.06
CA SER A 80 5.16 3.91 23.95
C SER A 80 3.81 3.31 23.60
N LEU A 81 3.74 1.99 23.51
CA LEU A 81 2.51 1.22 23.31
C LEU A 81 1.91 0.72 24.64
N GLU A 82 2.51 1.06 25.77
CA GLU A 82 2.03 0.63 27.09
C GLU A 82 0.62 1.19 27.37
N GLY A 83 -0.31 0.29 27.75
CA GLY A 83 -1.68 0.65 28.07
C GLY A 83 -2.59 0.86 26.86
N ASP A 84 -2.19 0.43 25.67
CA ASP A 84 -2.97 0.52 24.42
C ASP A 84 -3.40 1.96 24.09
N PRO A 85 -2.46 2.92 23.93
CA PRO A 85 -2.81 4.28 23.61
C PRO A 85 -3.45 4.36 22.23
N GLN A 86 -4.40 5.29 22.06
CA GLN A 86 -4.88 5.65 20.73
C GLN A 86 -3.80 6.45 19.99
N TRP A 87 -3.56 6.09 18.73
CA TRP A 87 -2.57 6.76 17.89
C TRP A 87 -3.09 8.11 17.37
N ALA A 88 -2.20 9.03 17.09
CA ALA A 88 -2.56 10.33 16.52
C ALA A 88 -2.91 10.18 15.04
N PHE A 89 -4.01 10.81 14.62
CA PHE A 89 -4.43 10.78 13.21
C PHE A 89 -3.97 12.03 12.48
N HIS A 90 -3.31 11.83 11.34
CA HIS A 90 -2.90 12.88 10.41
C HIS A 90 -3.71 12.76 9.11
N ALA A 91 -4.55 13.72 8.85
CA ALA A 91 -5.47 13.69 7.71
C ALA A 91 -4.75 14.04 6.40
N PHE A 92 -4.84 13.15 5.42
CA PHE A 92 -4.47 13.39 4.03
C PHE A 92 -5.22 12.44 3.09
N PRO A 93 -5.87 12.92 2.01
CA PRO A 93 -6.72 12.10 1.15
C PRO A 93 -5.90 11.31 0.12
N PHE A 94 -5.20 10.26 0.54
CA PHE A 94 -4.39 9.40 -0.34
C PHE A 94 -5.22 8.69 -1.40
N SER A 95 -6.34 8.08 -1.02
CA SER A 95 -7.21 7.35 -1.95
C SER A 95 -8.68 7.40 -1.50
N PRO A 96 -9.38 8.53 -1.67
CA PRO A 96 -10.74 8.70 -1.15
C PRO A 96 -11.74 7.63 -1.63
N GLY A 97 -11.51 7.05 -2.82
CA GLY A 97 -12.28 5.92 -3.34
C GLY A 97 -11.96 4.56 -2.68
N GLY A 98 -10.90 4.51 -1.87
CA GLY A 98 -10.30 3.27 -1.35
C GLY A 98 -9.47 2.56 -2.39
N GLY A 99 -8.15 2.50 -2.17
CA GLY A 99 -7.16 1.91 -3.06
C GLY A 99 -6.76 0.48 -2.70
N ALA A 100 -5.61 0.07 -3.19
CA ALA A 100 -4.95 -1.18 -2.85
C ALA A 100 -4.17 -1.08 -1.51
N GLN A 101 -3.20 -1.94 -1.30
CA GLN A 101 -2.21 -1.81 -0.23
C GLN A 101 -1.49 -0.46 -0.35
N MET A 102 -1.01 0.03 0.78
CA MET A 102 -0.26 1.28 0.87
C MET A 102 1.14 0.97 1.40
N TYR A 103 2.14 1.66 0.88
CA TYR A 103 3.53 1.47 1.25
C TYR A 103 4.18 2.81 1.58
N ALA A 104 5.02 2.82 2.62
CA ALA A 104 5.94 3.91 2.90
C ALA A 104 7.32 3.52 2.35
N TYR A 105 7.87 4.31 1.44
CA TYR A 105 9.14 4.08 0.78
C TYR A 105 9.71 5.37 0.20
N ASP A 106 10.99 5.61 0.37
CA ASP A 106 11.70 6.73 -0.25
C ASP A 106 11.77 6.52 -1.77
N VAL A 107 10.84 7.13 -2.51
CA VAL A 107 10.72 6.96 -3.98
C VAL A 107 11.75 7.79 -4.71
N ASP A 108 12.03 9.02 -4.29
CA ASP A 108 12.88 9.95 -5.03
C ASP A 108 14.33 10.03 -4.53
N GLY A 109 14.63 9.43 -3.39
CA GLY A 109 15.98 9.33 -2.85
C GLY A 109 16.39 10.53 -2.02
N ASP A 110 15.44 11.29 -1.50
CA ASP A 110 15.70 12.45 -0.66
C ASP A 110 15.89 12.11 0.83
N GLY A 111 15.54 10.89 1.23
CA GLY A 111 15.69 10.32 2.56
C GLY A 111 14.41 10.34 3.40
N ASP A 112 13.33 10.93 2.92
CA ASP A 112 12.00 10.88 3.52
C ASP A 112 11.16 9.76 2.87
N ASN A 113 10.30 9.10 3.65
CA ASN A 113 9.41 8.08 3.08
C ASN A 113 8.18 8.71 2.44
N ASP A 114 7.93 8.34 1.20
CA ASP A 114 6.74 8.67 0.43
C ASP A 114 5.65 7.61 0.62
N VAL A 115 4.43 7.91 0.15
CA VAL A 115 3.33 6.95 0.20
C VAL A 115 2.95 6.50 -1.21
N ILE A 116 2.94 5.17 -1.44
CA ILE A 116 2.55 4.56 -2.72
C ILE A 116 1.21 3.85 -2.54
N THR A 117 0.26 4.06 -3.47
CA THR A 117 -1.02 3.31 -3.49
C THR A 117 -1.73 3.42 -4.84
N SER A 118 -2.79 2.64 -5.03
CA SER A 118 -3.77 2.89 -6.09
C SER A 118 -4.87 3.85 -5.60
N LEU A 119 -5.39 4.68 -6.50
CA LEU A 119 -6.41 5.67 -6.17
C LEU A 119 -7.80 5.08 -5.99
N ALA A 120 -8.08 3.96 -6.68
CA ALA A 120 -9.37 3.29 -6.61
C ALA A 120 -9.25 1.78 -6.92
N ALA A 121 -9.55 0.94 -5.93
CA ALA A 121 -9.51 -0.52 -6.06
C ALA A 121 -10.45 -1.07 -7.14
N HIS A 122 -11.54 -0.36 -7.45
CA HIS A 122 -12.52 -0.71 -8.48
C HIS A 122 -12.46 0.19 -9.73
N GLY A 123 -11.53 1.12 -9.77
CA GLY A 123 -11.35 2.11 -10.82
C GLY A 123 -9.93 2.13 -11.36
N TYR A 124 -9.40 3.33 -11.51
CA TYR A 124 -8.09 3.60 -12.08
C TYR A 124 -7.21 4.37 -11.09
N GLY A 125 -5.94 4.43 -11.40
CA GLY A 125 -4.96 5.32 -10.81
C GLY A 125 -3.91 4.58 -9.98
N LEU A 126 -2.63 4.80 -10.38
CA LEU A 126 -1.46 4.54 -9.56
C LEU A 126 -0.81 5.86 -9.23
N CYS A 127 -0.49 6.05 -7.97
CA CYS A 127 0.04 7.31 -7.46
C CYS A 127 1.09 7.04 -6.40
N TRP A 128 2.14 7.84 -6.40
CA TRP A 128 2.98 8.04 -5.24
C TRP A 128 2.81 9.48 -4.74
N TYR A 129 2.95 9.67 -3.46
CA TYR A 129 2.75 10.93 -2.77
C TYR A 129 4.08 11.33 -2.14
N GLU A 130 4.76 12.27 -2.78
CA GLU A 130 6.02 12.84 -2.31
C GLU A 130 5.81 13.50 -0.96
N ASN A 131 6.54 13.05 0.04
CA ASN A 131 6.55 13.63 1.37
C ASN A 131 7.31 14.96 1.34
N GLN A 132 6.74 15.98 1.93
CA GLN A 132 7.37 17.29 2.00
C GLN A 132 7.24 17.89 3.39
N PRO A 133 8.30 18.47 3.95
CA PRO A 133 8.23 19.16 5.22
C PRO A 133 7.30 20.38 5.15
N LYS A 134 6.46 20.58 6.16
CA LYS A 134 5.54 21.71 6.25
C LYS A 134 5.30 22.13 7.69
N ASP A 135 5.67 23.37 8.04
CA ASP A 135 5.30 24.05 9.31
C ASP A 135 5.37 23.18 10.57
N GLY A 136 6.46 22.40 10.71
CA GLY A 136 6.67 21.50 11.86
C GLY A 136 5.99 20.14 11.77
N GLY A 137 5.48 19.76 10.60
CA GLY A 137 4.95 18.45 10.25
C GLY A 137 5.30 18.08 8.82
N ILE A 138 4.51 17.20 8.23
CA ILE A 138 4.64 16.73 6.83
C ILE A 138 3.37 16.99 6.05
N THR A 139 3.49 17.15 4.75
CA THR A 139 2.40 17.15 3.77
C THR A 139 2.84 16.31 2.57
N PHE A 140 1.95 16.14 1.60
CA PHE A 140 2.26 15.30 0.44
C PHE A 140 1.89 15.99 -0.86
N VAL A 141 2.66 15.73 -1.92
CA VAL A 141 2.38 16.13 -3.30
C VAL A 141 2.09 14.88 -4.13
N ALA A 142 0.93 14.85 -4.78
CA ALA A 142 0.48 13.70 -5.55
C ALA A 142 1.16 13.65 -6.93
N HIS A 143 1.72 12.49 -7.28
CA HIS A 143 2.30 12.18 -8.59
C HIS A 143 1.61 10.94 -9.17
N THR A 144 0.54 11.19 -9.93
CA THR A 144 -0.17 10.11 -10.61
C THR A 144 0.57 9.75 -11.91
N PHE A 145 0.93 8.49 -12.10
CA PHE A 145 1.69 8.02 -13.26
C PHE A 145 0.93 7.05 -14.17
N MET A 146 -0.22 6.52 -13.72
CA MET A 146 -1.20 5.80 -14.55
C MET A 146 -2.62 6.15 -14.10
N ASN A 147 -3.52 6.47 -15.04
CA ASN A 147 -4.91 6.79 -14.73
C ASN A 147 -5.83 6.49 -15.93
N ALA A 148 -7.10 6.90 -15.83
CA ALA A 148 -8.17 6.58 -16.79
C ALA A 148 -7.97 7.25 -18.18
N LYS A 149 -7.37 8.44 -18.24
CA LYS A 149 -7.24 9.21 -19.48
C LYS A 149 -5.89 8.95 -20.16
N PRO A 150 -5.85 8.84 -21.50
CA PRO A 150 -4.61 8.58 -22.23
C PRO A 150 -3.47 9.57 -21.92
N GLU A 151 -3.79 10.85 -21.76
CA GLU A 151 -2.84 11.91 -21.43
C GLU A 151 -2.20 11.81 -20.04
N GLU A 152 -2.76 10.97 -19.18
CA GLU A 152 -2.26 10.69 -17.84
C GLU A 152 -1.35 9.44 -17.80
N ASN A 153 -1.04 8.86 -18.97
CA ASN A 153 -0.30 7.59 -19.09
C ASN A 153 0.88 7.75 -20.06
N ARG A 154 2.03 8.12 -19.51
CA ARG A 154 3.26 8.38 -20.30
C ARG A 154 3.62 7.26 -21.29
N TYR A 155 3.37 6.01 -20.92
CA TYR A 155 3.70 4.82 -21.72
C TYR A 155 2.48 4.22 -22.42
N GLY A 156 1.32 4.88 -22.38
CA GLY A 156 0.09 4.39 -22.98
C GLY A 156 -0.53 3.15 -22.30
N VAL A 157 0.05 2.67 -21.19
CA VAL A 157 -0.50 1.57 -20.41
C VAL A 157 -1.62 2.08 -19.54
N LYS A 158 -2.78 1.43 -19.62
CA LYS A 158 -3.97 1.74 -18.83
C LYS A 158 -4.73 0.47 -18.53
N PHE A 159 -5.05 0.25 -17.27
CA PHE A 159 -5.99 -0.77 -16.82
C PHE A 159 -6.71 -0.33 -15.56
N SER A 160 -7.84 -0.95 -15.29
CA SER A 160 -8.71 -0.65 -14.16
C SER A 160 -8.68 -1.75 -13.11
N GLN A 161 -9.40 -1.54 -12.01
CA GLN A 161 -9.58 -2.50 -10.92
C GLN A 161 -8.26 -2.85 -10.22
N LEU A 162 -7.52 -1.82 -9.85
CA LEU A 162 -6.23 -1.85 -9.16
C LEU A 162 -6.41 -2.22 -7.68
N HIS A 163 -6.81 -3.45 -7.43
CA HIS A 163 -7.23 -3.91 -6.10
C HIS A 163 -6.07 -4.35 -5.21
N ALA A 164 -4.93 -4.67 -5.80
CA ALA A 164 -3.75 -5.13 -5.08
C ALA A 164 -2.48 -4.55 -5.69
N ILE A 165 -1.53 -4.23 -4.82
CA ILE A 165 -0.17 -3.80 -5.13
C ILE A 165 0.79 -4.62 -4.25
N ASP A 166 1.94 -5.00 -4.80
CA ASP A 166 3.11 -5.42 -4.04
C ASP A 166 4.30 -4.54 -4.38
N LEU A 167 5.20 -4.36 -3.44
CA LEU A 167 6.38 -3.51 -3.59
C LEU A 167 7.64 -4.37 -3.35
N VAL A 168 8.40 -4.60 -4.42
CA VAL A 168 9.54 -5.52 -4.43
C VAL A 168 10.57 -5.11 -5.48
N ASP A 169 11.86 -5.33 -5.24
CA ASP A 169 12.93 -5.11 -6.22
C ASP A 169 12.91 -6.25 -7.26
N MET A 170 12.27 -6.00 -8.41
CA MET A 170 12.05 -7.00 -9.46
C MET A 170 13.29 -7.24 -10.33
N ASN A 171 14.17 -6.25 -10.46
CA ASN A 171 15.32 -6.29 -11.36
C ASN A 171 16.67 -6.31 -10.63
N ARG A 172 16.65 -6.24 -9.29
CA ARG A 172 17.83 -6.20 -8.40
C ARG A 172 18.73 -4.99 -8.60
N ASP A 173 18.14 -3.85 -8.89
CA ASP A 173 18.87 -2.58 -8.96
C ASP A 173 18.95 -1.83 -7.63
N GLY A 174 18.30 -2.37 -6.59
CA GLY A 174 18.25 -1.82 -5.24
C GLY A 174 17.10 -0.84 -5.02
N LEU A 175 16.25 -0.62 -6.03
CA LEU A 175 15.01 0.15 -5.90
C LEU A 175 13.81 -0.80 -5.85
N LEU A 176 12.78 -0.40 -5.10
CA LEU A 176 11.56 -1.19 -5.04
C LEU A 176 10.63 -0.80 -6.18
N ASP A 177 10.15 -1.81 -6.89
CA ASP A 177 9.23 -1.71 -8.00
C ASP A 177 7.80 -2.05 -7.57
N ILE A 178 6.82 -1.63 -8.35
CA ILE A 178 5.41 -1.96 -8.10
C ILE A 178 5.00 -3.15 -8.97
N VAL A 179 4.48 -4.21 -8.34
CA VAL A 179 3.78 -5.31 -9.01
C VAL A 179 2.29 -5.14 -8.81
N THR A 180 1.52 -5.06 -9.90
CA THR A 180 0.07 -4.88 -9.86
C THR A 180 -0.58 -5.32 -11.18
N GLY A 181 -1.89 -5.31 -11.23
CA GLY A 181 -2.63 -5.67 -12.44
C GLY A 181 -4.12 -5.42 -12.29
N LYS A 182 -4.88 -5.95 -13.21
CA LYS A 182 -6.33 -5.86 -13.23
C LYS A 182 -6.97 -7.00 -12.45
N ARG A 183 -7.80 -6.68 -11.44
CA ARG A 183 -8.71 -7.66 -10.85
C ARG A 183 -9.86 -7.93 -11.82
N PHE A 184 -9.78 -9.02 -12.56
CA PHE A 184 -10.70 -9.33 -13.64
C PHE A 184 -12.09 -9.72 -13.14
N TRP A 185 -13.13 -9.05 -13.68
CA TRP A 185 -14.55 -9.43 -13.61
C TRP A 185 -15.14 -9.61 -12.19
N ALA A 186 -14.58 -8.92 -11.21
CA ALA A 186 -14.87 -9.14 -9.79
C ALA A 186 -16.35 -8.90 -9.40
N HIS A 187 -17.00 -7.92 -10.00
CA HIS A 187 -18.43 -7.61 -9.80
C HIS A 187 -19.27 -7.85 -11.05
N GLY A 188 -18.82 -8.77 -11.93
CA GLY A 188 -19.51 -9.15 -13.13
C GLY A 188 -19.45 -8.12 -14.26
N PRO A 189 -20.27 -8.25 -15.29
CA PRO A 189 -20.10 -7.55 -16.58
C PRO A 189 -20.41 -6.06 -16.53
N ARG A 190 -20.90 -5.52 -15.40
CA ARG A 190 -21.32 -4.13 -15.25
C ARG A 190 -20.96 -3.52 -13.90
N GLY A 191 -20.22 -4.26 -13.05
CA GLY A 191 -20.00 -3.85 -11.67
C GLY A 191 -18.84 -2.88 -11.47
N ASP A 192 -17.82 -2.95 -12.33
CA ASP A 192 -16.59 -2.15 -12.22
C ASP A 192 -16.21 -1.53 -13.58
N ALA A 193 -15.21 -0.65 -13.57
CA ALA A 193 -14.68 -0.05 -14.80
C ALA A 193 -14.06 -1.11 -15.73
N GLU A 194 -14.37 -1.05 -17.02
CA GLU A 194 -13.86 -1.93 -18.08
C GLU A 194 -13.84 -3.43 -17.68
N PRO A 195 -14.98 -4.04 -17.29
CA PRO A 195 -14.98 -5.37 -16.70
C PRO A 195 -14.46 -6.47 -17.65
N ASN A 196 -14.58 -6.27 -18.96
CA ASN A 196 -14.17 -7.21 -20.00
C ASN A 196 -12.83 -6.87 -20.66
N ALA A 197 -12.10 -5.86 -20.18
CA ALA A 197 -10.75 -5.59 -20.64
C ALA A 197 -9.78 -6.68 -20.16
N ALA A 198 -8.66 -6.87 -20.87
CA ALA A 198 -7.68 -7.91 -20.58
C ALA A 198 -7.28 -7.99 -19.10
N ALA A 199 -7.12 -9.20 -18.60
CA ALA A 199 -6.71 -9.50 -17.23
C ALA A 199 -5.18 -9.40 -17.12
N VAL A 200 -4.68 -8.19 -17.11
CA VAL A 200 -3.25 -7.89 -17.19
C VAL A 200 -2.56 -7.99 -15.84
N LEU A 201 -1.30 -8.39 -15.87
CA LEU A 201 -0.32 -8.32 -14.78
C LEU A 201 0.91 -7.57 -15.27
N TYR A 202 1.29 -6.54 -14.55
CA TYR A 202 2.44 -5.68 -14.84
C TYR A 202 3.35 -5.56 -13.63
N TRP A 203 4.61 -5.23 -13.88
CA TRP A 203 5.43 -4.54 -12.92
C TRP A 203 5.86 -3.18 -13.48
N PHE A 204 6.00 -2.19 -12.60
CA PHE A 204 6.42 -0.85 -12.92
C PHE A 204 7.79 -0.63 -12.28
N GLU A 205 8.81 -0.56 -13.12
CA GLU A 205 10.19 -0.32 -12.71
C GLU A 205 10.35 1.13 -12.26
N LEU A 206 10.83 1.30 -11.03
CA LEU A 206 11.21 2.61 -10.53
C LEU A 206 12.56 3.02 -11.10
N ARG A 207 12.62 4.17 -11.77
CA ARG A 207 13.86 4.78 -12.24
C ARG A 207 14.04 6.17 -11.68
N ARG A 208 15.14 6.38 -10.96
CA ARG A 208 15.59 7.72 -10.55
C ARG A 208 16.49 8.31 -11.62
N THR A 209 16.12 9.46 -12.19
CA THR A 209 16.91 10.09 -13.23
C THR A 209 17.88 11.12 -12.66
N LYS A 210 19.01 11.40 -13.37
CA LYS A 210 20.07 12.33 -12.91
C LYS A 210 19.61 13.78 -12.64
N LYS A 211 18.35 14.12 -12.95
CA LYS A 211 17.75 15.45 -12.72
C LYS A 211 16.67 15.43 -11.63
N ASN A 212 16.74 14.48 -10.69
CA ASN A 212 15.73 14.24 -9.66
C ASN A 212 14.33 13.96 -10.22
N GLY A 213 14.26 13.41 -11.41
CA GLY A 213 12.99 12.98 -11.99
C GLY A 213 12.72 11.52 -11.67
N ILE A 214 11.48 11.21 -11.34
CA ILE A 214 11.00 9.86 -11.11
C ILE A 214 10.27 9.36 -12.35
N ASP A 215 10.53 8.11 -12.72
CA ASP A 215 9.88 7.43 -13.82
C ASP A 215 9.45 6.02 -13.39
N TRP A 216 8.21 5.67 -13.71
CA TRP A 216 7.66 4.34 -13.49
C TRP A 216 7.45 3.66 -14.84
N VAL A 217 8.37 2.80 -15.23
CA VAL A 217 8.39 2.15 -16.55
C VAL A 217 7.62 0.84 -16.50
N PRO A 218 6.47 0.72 -17.21
CA PRO A 218 5.66 -0.49 -17.16
C PRO A 218 6.28 -1.63 -18.00
N HIS A 219 6.28 -2.82 -17.42
CA HIS A 219 6.66 -4.07 -18.07
C HIS A 219 5.52 -5.07 -17.95
N LEU A 220 5.02 -5.56 -19.07
CA LEU A 220 3.99 -6.58 -19.09
C LEU A 220 4.57 -7.93 -18.64
N ILE A 221 3.94 -8.55 -17.64
CA ILE A 221 4.24 -9.91 -17.22
C ILE A 221 3.33 -10.89 -17.97
N ASP A 222 2.01 -10.60 -17.95
CA ASP A 222 1.01 -11.44 -18.58
C ASP A 222 -0.25 -10.64 -18.90
N ASP A 223 -1.02 -11.06 -19.92
CA ASP A 223 -2.22 -10.37 -20.38
C ASP A 223 -3.52 -11.20 -20.28
N ASP A 224 -3.46 -12.36 -19.65
CA ASP A 224 -4.59 -13.28 -19.47
C ASP A 224 -4.75 -13.81 -18.02
N SER A 225 -3.91 -13.41 -17.07
CA SER A 225 -3.97 -13.86 -15.67
C SER A 225 -4.56 -12.82 -14.71
N GLY A 226 -4.15 -11.56 -14.83
CA GLY A 226 -4.53 -10.48 -13.91
C GLY A 226 -4.10 -10.71 -12.47
N ILE A 227 -4.77 -10.02 -11.56
CA ILE A 227 -4.60 -10.17 -10.11
C ILE A 227 -5.94 -10.48 -9.44
N GLY A 228 -5.89 -11.03 -8.22
CA GLY A 228 -7.05 -11.16 -7.33
C GLY A 228 -7.27 -9.93 -6.47
N THR A 229 -7.56 -10.17 -5.21
CA THR A 229 -7.61 -9.14 -4.15
C THR A 229 -6.26 -8.96 -3.45
N HIS A 230 -5.28 -9.78 -3.83
CA HIS A 230 -3.92 -9.76 -3.32
C HIS A 230 -2.97 -10.24 -4.43
N VAL A 231 -1.80 -9.64 -4.49
CA VAL A 231 -0.65 -10.07 -5.30
C VAL A 231 0.57 -10.09 -4.40
N MET A 232 1.46 -11.01 -4.63
CA MET A 232 2.72 -11.12 -3.91
C MET A 232 3.79 -11.61 -4.87
N ALA A 233 4.89 -10.88 -4.96
CA ALA A 233 6.09 -11.30 -5.65
C ALA A 233 7.10 -11.83 -4.62
N THR A 234 7.62 -13.03 -4.85
CA THR A 234 8.56 -13.66 -3.92
C THR A 234 9.44 -14.68 -4.63
N ASP A 235 10.63 -14.87 -4.13
CA ASP A 235 11.54 -15.92 -4.56
C ASP A 235 11.01 -17.28 -4.09
N MET A 236 10.37 -18.02 -5.00
CA MET A 236 9.70 -19.29 -4.69
C MET A 236 10.66 -20.48 -4.53
N ASN A 237 11.83 -20.42 -5.14
CA ASN A 237 12.80 -21.51 -5.16
C ASN A 237 14.08 -21.21 -4.37
N ALA A 238 14.16 -20.04 -3.75
CA ALA A 238 15.30 -19.55 -2.98
C ALA A 238 16.61 -19.49 -3.78
N ASP A 239 16.51 -19.23 -5.11
CA ASP A 239 17.71 -19.03 -5.95
C ASP A 239 18.16 -17.57 -5.97
N GLY A 240 17.40 -16.74 -5.28
CA GLY A 240 17.64 -15.35 -5.14
C GLY A 240 17.01 -14.50 -6.27
N TRP A 241 16.07 -15.03 -7.06
CA TRP A 241 15.30 -14.35 -8.13
C TRP A 241 13.81 -14.44 -7.89
#